data_17f0dbdfd8bcb800a641d6475d7befcf
#
_entry.id   17f0dbdfd8bcb800a641d6475d7befcf
#
_cell.length_a   1.000
_cell.length_b   1.000
_cell.length_c   1.000
_cell.angle_alpha   90.00
_cell.angle_beta   90.00
_cell.angle_gamma   90.00
#
_symmetry.space_group_name_H-M   'P 1'
#
loop_
_entity.id
_entity.type
_entity.pdbx_description
1 polymer ?
#
loop_
_entity_poly.entity_id
_entity_poly.type
_entity_poly.pdbx_seq_one_letter_code
_entity_poly.pdbx_strand_id
1 'polypeptide(L)'
;MNMPPTKEPYDGYCGTSYAAKLLGISVGTVQGLVEKNDLKAWKTQGGHRRISLQSIDAYQRRHNLAPASLMQGEDRLRVLVVEDDDETRLMLQANFDQWGLPLDAVMYASAMEALLDMPSLQPQVLLTDLRMPNVDGFEFLKTLSSHALFSNLAVVVITGMSAEDVQAKGGLPEGVQLLQKPIDMDWLHGFLDALMSMRQINRRSRAQIA
;
A
#
# COMPACT_ATOMS: atom_id res chain seq x y z
N MET A 1 -11.51 -23.77 16.19
CA MET A 1 -10.73 -22.52 16.16
C MET A 1 -9.26 -22.89 16.32
N ASN A 2 -8.52 -23.05 15.22
CA ASN A 2 -7.09 -23.36 15.30
C ASN A 2 -6.32 -22.07 15.02
N MET A 3 -5.76 -21.48 16.08
CA MET A 3 -4.68 -20.50 15.93
C MET A 3 -3.43 -21.27 15.45
N PRO A 4 -2.72 -20.78 14.44
CA PRO A 4 -1.42 -21.36 14.09
C PRO A 4 -0.41 -21.11 15.22
N PRO A 5 0.62 -21.97 15.35
CA PRO A 5 1.60 -21.87 16.41
C PRO A 5 2.43 -20.59 16.31
N THR A 6 2.76 -20.05 17.46
CA THR A 6 3.54 -18.84 17.73
C THR A 6 4.92 -18.83 17.07
N LYS A 7 4.99 -18.23 15.88
CA LYS A 7 6.17 -17.56 15.31
C LYS A 7 5.63 -16.40 14.50
N GLU A 8 5.98 -15.19 14.85
CA GLU A 8 5.56 -13.91 14.31
C GLU A 8 4.22 -13.93 13.54
N PRO A 9 3.09 -13.49 14.14
CA PRO A 9 1.74 -13.90 13.74
C PRO A 9 1.27 -13.42 12.36
N TYR A 10 2.10 -12.72 11.60
CA TYR A 10 1.73 -12.12 10.32
C TYR A 10 2.63 -12.50 9.15
N ASP A 11 3.73 -13.22 9.40
CA ASP A 11 4.62 -13.68 8.32
C ASP A 11 3.90 -14.77 7.50
N GLY A 12 3.77 -14.53 6.18
CA GLY A 12 3.08 -15.43 5.26
C GLY A 12 1.58 -15.19 5.07
N TYR A 13 1.03 -14.08 5.55
CA TYR A 13 -0.37 -13.68 5.31
C TYR A 13 -0.44 -12.24 4.81
N CYS A 14 -1.49 -11.95 4.03
CA CYS A 14 -1.78 -10.60 3.52
C CYS A 14 -3.26 -10.25 3.64
N GLY A 15 -3.59 -8.98 3.50
CA GLY A 15 -4.97 -8.50 3.41
C GLY A 15 -5.63 -8.82 2.08
N THR A 16 -6.95 -8.63 2.03
CA THR A 16 -7.77 -8.96 0.86
C THR A 16 -7.37 -8.12 -0.37
N SER A 17 -7.03 -6.84 -0.18
CA SER A 17 -6.62 -5.94 -1.26
C SER A 17 -5.31 -6.39 -1.91
N TYR A 18 -4.33 -6.79 -1.10
CA TYR A 18 -3.07 -7.32 -1.62
C TYR A 18 -3.24 -8.67 -2.30
N ALA A 19 -4.06 -9.57 -1.73
CA ALA A 19 -4.40 -10.83 -2.37
C ALA A 19 -5.09 -10.65 -3.74
N ALA A 20 -6.01 -9.67 -3.84
CA ALA A 20 -6.66 -9.30 -5.09
C ALA A 20 -5.65 -8.88 -6.15
N LYS A 21 -4.68 -8.05 -5.77
CA LYS A 21 -3.60 -7.64 -6.63
C LYS A 21 -2.71 -8.80 -7.07
N LEU A 22 -2.28 -9.66 -6.13
CA LEU A 22 -1.46 -10.83 -6.44
C LEU A 22 -2.13 -11.79 -7.42
N LEU A 23 -3.47 -11.87 -7.40
CA LEU A 23 -4.25 -12.74 -8.28
C LEU A 23 -4.72 -12.05 -9.56
N GLY A 24 -4.62 -10.72 -9.66
CA GLY A 24 -5.15 -9.94 -10.77
C GLY A 24 -6.68 -9.95 -10.86
N ILE A 25 -7.37 -10.05 -9.71
CA ILE A 25 -8.83 -10.14 -9.61
C ILE A 25 -9.40 -9.12 -8.62
N SER A 26 -10.72 -8.93 -8.61
CA SER A 26 -11.37 -8.01 -7.67
C SER A 26 -11.31 -8.50 -6.21
N VAL A 27 -11.39 -7.56 -5.26
CA VAL A 27 -11.50 -7.86 -3.82
C VAL A 27 -12.72 -8.75 -3.54
N GLY A 28 -13.86 -8.49 -4.19
CA GLY A 28 -15.05 -9.32 -4.06
C GLY A 28 -14.83 -10.75 -4.54
N THR A 29 -14.07 -10.94 -5.63
CA THR A 29 -13.70 -12.28 -6.12
C THR A 29 -12.82 -13.01 -5.11
N VAL A 30 -11.83 -12.33 -4.50
CA VAL A 30 -11.00 -12.92 -3.44
C VAL A 30 -11.84 -13.37 -2.26
N GLN A 31 -12.81 -12.55 -1.84
CA GLN A 31 -13.72 -12.92 -0.74
C GLN A 31 -14.52 -14.18 -1.08
N GLY A 32 -15.04 -14.28 -2.31
CA GLY A 32 -15.73 -15.48 -2.78
C GLY A 32 -14.81 -16.72 -2.81
N LEU A 33 -13.54 -16.59 -3.17
CA LEU A 33 -12.58 -17.69 -3.13
C LEU A 33 -12.29 -18.16 -1.70
N VAL A 34 -12.23 -17.23 -0.75
CA VAL A 34 -12.09 -17.57 0.69
C VAL A 34 -13.34 -18.31 1.20
N GLU A 35 -14.53 -17.86 0.83
CA GLU A 35 -15.79 -18.50 1.23
C GLU A 35 -15.96 -19.91 0.64
N LYS A 36 -15.42 -20.13 -0.55
CA LYS A 36 -15.37 -21.46 -1.20
C LYS A 36 -14.21 -22.34 -0.70
N ASN A 37 -13.38 -21.86 0.23
CA ASN A 37 -12.18 -22.52 0.71
C ASN A 37 -11.10 -22.77 -0.37
N ASP A 38 -11.14 -22.07 -1.50
CA ASP A 38 -10.09 -22.09 -2.50
C ASP A 38 -8.83 -21.35 -2.03
N LEU A 39 -9.02 -20.33 -1.18
CA LEU A 39 -7.97 -19.62 -0.46
C LEU A 39 -8.12 -19.81 1.05
N LYS A 40 -7.01 -20.09 1.74
CA LYS A 40 -6.98 -20.18 3.20
C LYS A 40 -6.90 -18.80 3.80
N ALA A 41 -7.81 -18.51 4.73
CA ALA A 41 -7.85 -17.22 5.42
C ALA A 41 -8.32 -17.38 6.87
N TRP A 42 -7.98 -16.40 7.70
CA TRP A 42 -8.52 -16.22 9.03
C TRP A 42 -8.93 -14.76 9.23
N LYS A 43 -9.68 -14.46 10.29
CA LYS A 43 -10.08 -13.10 10.64
C LYS A 43 -9.39 -12.64 11.90
N THR A 44 -8.88 -11.40 11.88
CA THR A 44 -8.41 -10.73 13.10
C THR A 44 -9.57 -10.44 14.04
N GLN A 45 -9.29 -10.07 15.29
CA GLN A 45 -10.29 -9.67 16.25
C GLN A 45 -11.12 -8.46 15.76
N GLY A 46 -10.53 -7.57 14.94
CA GLY A 46 -11.22 -6.45 14.26
C GLY A 46 -12.00 -6.84 13.00
N GLY A 47 -12.12 -8.13 12.66
CA GLY A 47 -12.90 -8.62 11.53
C GLY A 47 -12.17 -8.64 10.18
N HIS A 48 -10.94 -8.13 10.09
CA HIS A 48 -10.17 -8.09 8.85
C HIS A 48 -9.69 -9.48 8.43
N ARG A 49 -9.90 -9.84 7.15
CA ARG A 49 -9.45 -11.12 6.61
C ARG A 49 -7.94 -11.11 6.38
N ARG A 50 -7.27 -12.19 6.77
CA ARG A 50 -5.85 -12.46 6.49
C ARG A 50 -5.74 -13.72 5.65
N ILE A 51 -5.23 -13.60 4.43
CA ILE A 51 -5.18 -14.64 3.42
C ILE A 51 -3.76 -15.18 3.35
N SER A 52 -3.62 -16.50 3.40
CA SER A 52 -2.32 -17.16 3.33
C SER A 52 -1.67 -16.96 1.95
N LEU A 53 -0.48 -16.37 1.92
CA LEU A 53 0.33 -16.21 0.70
C LEU A 53 0.65 -17.56 0.07
N GLN A 54 0.88 -18.60 0.89
CA GLN A 54 1.08 -19.96 0.40
C GLN A 54 -0.16 -20.50 -0.33
N SER A 55 -1.37 -20.16 0.16
CA SER A 55 -2.60 -20.58 -0.53
C SER A 55 -2.84 -19.82 -1.83
N ILE A 56 -2.42 -18.55 -1.90
CA ILE A 56 -2.45 -17.75 -3.13
C ILE A 56 -1.52 -18.38 -4.18
N ASP A 57 -0.30 -18.68 -3.80
CA ASP A 57 0.69 -19.31 -4.67
C ASP A 57 0.23 -20.71 -5.17
N ALA A 58 -0.36 -21.52 -4.29
CA ALA A 58 -0.96 -22.80 -4.66
C ALA A 58 -2.15 -22.64 -5.62
N TYR A 59 -2.98 -21.61 -5.43
CA TYR A 59 -4.08 -21.30 -6.30
C TYR A 59 -3.58 -20.85 -7.69
N GLN A 60 -2.59 -19.97 -7.76
CA GLN A 60 -1.98 -19.52 -9.00
C GLN A 60 -1.40 -20.69 -9.80
N ARG A 61 -0.64 -21.58 -9.16
CA ARG A 61 -0.10 -22.77 -9.82
C ARG A 61 -1.19 -23.69 -10.36
N ARG A 62 -2.27 -23.93 -9.58
CA ARG A 62 -3.39 -24.79 -9.99
C ARG A 62 -4.14 -24.27 -11.21
N HIS A 63 -4.25 -22.96 -11.33
CA HIS A 63 -5.00 -22.29 -12.39
C HIS A 63 -4.12 -21.75 -13.52
N ASN A 64 -2.81 -22.07 -13.54
CA ASN A 64 -1.84 -21.56 -14.50
C ASN A 64 -1.83 -20.03 -14.58
N LEU A 65 -2.10 -19.35 -13.47
CA LEU A 65 -1.99 -17.91 -13.39
C LEU A 65 -0.51 -17.55 -13.25
N ALA A 66 -0.04 -16.60 -14.05
CA ALA A 66 1.33 -16.11 -13.89
C ALA A 66 1.50 -15.57 -12.47
N PRO A 67 2.55 -15.98 -11.71
CA PRO A 67 2.79 -15.40 -10.40
C PRO A 67 2.90 -13.88 -10.54
N ALA A 68 2.17 -13.12 -9.73
CA ALA A 68 2.30 -11.67 -9.72
C ALA A 68 3.72 -11.21 -9.32
N SER A 69 4.53 -12.12 -8.74
CA SER A 69 5.97 -11.89 -8.54
C SER A 69 6.73 -11.61 -9.84
N LEU A 70 6.21 -12.02 -11.01
CA LEU A 70 6.73 -11.59 -12.31
C LEU A 70 6.31 -10.15 -12.67
N MET A 71 5.31 -9.58 -11.99
CA MET A 71 4.93 -8.17 -12.09
C MET A 71 5.66 -7.28 -11.07
N GLN A 72 6.34 -7.85 -10.07
CA GLN A 72 7.27 -7.13 -9.20
C GLN A 72 8.60 -6.92 -9.94
N GLY A 73 8.54 -6.29 -11.11
CA GLY A 73 9.75 -5.79 -11.76
C GLY A 73 10.43 -4.84 -10.76
N GLU A 74 11.72 -5.04 -10.53
CA GLU A 74 12.53 -4.13 -9.69
C GLU A 74 12.41 -2.67 -10.15
N ASP A 75 11.90 -2.44 -11.34
CA ASP A 75 11.71 -1.13 -11.97
C ASP A 75 10.37 -0.46 -11.69
N ARG A 76 9.41 -1.15 -11.04
CA ARG A 76 8.12 -0.54 -10.68
C ARG A 76 8.19 0.15 -9.32
N LEU A 77 7.54 1.31 -9.22
CA LEU A 77 7.41 2.06 -7.96
C LEU A 77 6.22 1.53 -7.16
N ARG A 78 6.49 0.95 -5.99
CA ARG A 78 5.41 0.45 -5.11
C ARG A 78 4.79 1.61 -4.34
N VAL A 79 3.53 1.88 -4.64
CA VAL A 79 2.74 2.96 -4.05
C VAL A 79 1.64 2.36 -3.18
N LEU A 80 1.60 2.74 -1.93
CA LEU A 80 0.54 2.42 -0.99
C LEU A 80 -0.36 3.63 -0.84
N VAL A 81 -1.66 3.46 -1.09
CA VAL A 81 -2.65 4.52 -0.92
C VAL A 81 -3.58 4.14 0.23
N VAL A 82 -3.77 5.06 1.17
CA VAL A 82 -4.67 4.90 2.31
C VAL A 82 -5.66 6.08 2.30
N GLU A 83 -6.87 5.81 1.91
CA GLU A 83 -7.95 6.80 1.73
C GLU A 83 -9.28 6.10 1.99
N ASP A 84 -10.11 6.61 2.85
CA ASP A 84 -11.40 5.98 3.19
C ASP A 84 -12.51 6.30 2.19
N ASP A 85 -12.39 7.41 1.45
CA ASP A 85 -13.35 7.80 0.42
C ASP A 85 -13.18 6.97 -0.86
N ASP A 86 -14.23 6.23 -1.23
CA ASP A 86 -14.24 5.37 -2.42
C ASP A 86 -14.04 6.14 -3.71
N GLU A 87 -14.62 7.35 -3.83
CA GLU A 87 -14.54 8.17 -5.04
C GLU A 87 -13.11 8.67 -5.25
N THR A 88 -12.48 9.13 -4.18
CA THR A 88 -11.06 9.56 -4.22
C THR A 88 -10.14 8.38 -4.59
N ARG A 89 -10.37 7.18 -4.03
CA ARG A 89 -9.58 6.00 -4.41
C ARG A 89 -9.75 5.63 -5.87
N LEU A 90 -10.98 5.62 -6.38
CA LEU A 90 -11.25 5.33 -7.79
C LEU A 90 -10.63 6.37 -8.72
N MET A 91 -10.69 7.65 -8.36
CA MET A 91 -10.07 8.73 -9.11
C MET A 91 -8.54 8.57 -9.16
N LEU A 92 -7.89 8.29 -8.03
CA LEU A 92 -6.44 8.06 -7.98
C LEU A 92 -6.05 6.86 -8.84
N GLN A 93 -6.78 5.74 -8.72
CA GLN A 93 -6.51 4.55 -9.53
C GLN A 93 -6.62 4.83 -11.02
N ALA A 94 -7.70 5.51 -11.45
CA ALA A 94 -7.91 5.85 -12.85
C ALA A 94 -6.78 6.74 -13.43
N ASN A 95 -6.31 7.72 -12.65
CA ASN A 95 -5.18 8.55 -13.05
C ASN A 95 -3.88 7.75 -13.13
N PHE A 96 -3.59 6.88 -12.16
CA PHE A 96 -2.40 6.02 -12.18
C PHE A 96 -2.38 5.11 -13.40
N ASP A 97 -3.54 4.55 -13.78
CA ASP A 97 -3.67 3.70 -14.96
C ASP A 97 -3.47 4.51 -16.26
N GLN A 98 -3.93 5.77 -16.27
CA GLN A 98 -3.82 6.66 -17.44
C GLN A 98 -2.39 7.20 -17.63
N TRP A 99 -1.63 7.43 -16.56
CA TRP A 99 -0.29 8.03 -16.66
C TRP A 99 0.74 7.14 -17.36
N GLY A 100 0.50 5.84 -17.42
CA GLY A 100 1.45 4.90 -18.03
C GLY A 100 2.77 4.76 -17.29
N LEU A 101 2.88 5.34 -16.09
CA LEU A 101 4.03 5.16 -15.22
C LEU A 101 4.09 3.71 -14.71
N PRO A 102 5.27 3.09 -14.61
CA PRO A 102 5.40 1.75 -14.05
C PRO A 102 5.18 1.76 -12.53
N LEU A 103 3.94 2.04 -12.12
CA LEU A 103 3.49 2.04 -10.73
C LEU A 103 2.93 0.68 -10.35
N ASP A 104 3.17 0.33 -9.09
CA ASP A 104 2.61 -0.83 -8.43
C ASP A 104 1.78 -0.34 -7.24
N ALA A 105 0.59 0.22 -7.55
CA ALA A 105 -0.27 0.83 -6.55
C ALA A 105 -1.20 -0.20 -5.87
N VAL A 106 -1.33 -0.11 -4.55
CA VAL A 106 -2.31 -0.86 -3.75
C VAL A 106 -3.12 0.13 -2.94
N MET A 107 -4.45 0.03 -3.04
CA MET A 107 -5.39 0.92 -2.39
C MET A 107 -5.97 0.29 -1.13
N TYR A 108 -6.00 1.02 -0.04
CA TYR A 108 -6.61 0.64 1.23
C TYR A 108 -7.63 1.68 1.68
N ALA A 109 -8.76 1.20 2.19
CA ALA A 109 -9.76 2.05 2.85
C ALA A 109 -9.47 2.25 4.35
N SER A 110 -8.44 1.58 4.87
CA SER A 110 -8.14 1.56 6.30
C SER A 110 -6.64 1.57 6.55
N ALA A 111 -6.18 2.52 7.37
CA ALA A 111 -4.79 2.59 7.80
C ALA A 111 -4.35 1.33 8.57
N MET A 112 -5.25 0.70 9.32
CA MET A 112 -4.95 -0.52 10.05
C MET A 112 -4.66 -1.70 9.10
N GLU A 113 -5.45 -1.84 8.02
CA GLU A 113 -5.17 -2.86 7.00
C GLU A 113 -3.85 -2.60 6.28
N ALA A 114 -3.62 -1.34 5.92
CA ALA A 114 -2.38 -0.91 5.29
C ALA A 114 -1.16 -1.25 6.16
N LEU A 115 -1.18 -0.90 7.45
CA LEU A 115 -0.09 -1.20 8.40
C LEU A 115 0.24 -2.68 8.46
N LEU A 116 -0.78 -3.54 8.49
CA LEU A 116 -0.58 -4.99 8.59
C LEU A 116 0.04 -5.58 7.31
N ASP A 117 -0.17 -4.96 6.16
CA ASP A 117 0.35 -5.42 4.88
C ASP A 117 1.67 -4.74 4.48
N MET A 118 2.02 -3.61 5.09
CA MET A 118 3.24 -2.85 4.78
C MET A 118 4.53 -3.69 4.82
N PRO A 119 4.75 -4.59 5.79
CA PRO A 119 5.96 -5.42 5.81
C PRO A 119 6.09 -6.32 4.57
N SER A 120 4.98 -6.84 4.07
CA SER A 120 4.94 -7.70 2.86
C SER A 120 4.99 -6.88 1.56
N LEU A 121 4.36 -5.70 1.56
CA LEU A 121 4.32 -4.80 0.42
C LEU A 121 5.65 -4.08 0.19
N GLN A 122 6.35 -3.74 1.27
CA GLN A 122 7.54 -2.89 1.24
C GLN A 122 7.34 -1.66 0.34
N PRO A 123 6.34 -0.81 0.61
CA PRO A 123 6.04 0.35 -0.22
C PRO A 123 7.21 1.33 -0.23
N GLN A 124 7.33 2.09 -1.30
CA GLN A 124 8.33 3.14 -1.46
C GLN A 124 7.69 4.53 -1.39
N VAL A 125 6.39 4.58 -1.66
CA VAL A 125 5.58 5.78 -1.51
C VAL A 125 4.33 5.41 -0.72
N LEU A 126 3.98 6.25 0.23
CA LEU A 126 2.71 6.26 0.93
C LEU A 126 1.95 7.53 0.56
N LEU A 127 0.74 7.38 0.06
CA LEU A 127 -0.23 8.46 -0.07
C LEU A 127 -1.31 8.19 0.99
N THR A 128 -1.56 9.14 1.89
CA THR A 128 -2.52 8.92 2.99
C THR A 128 -3.33 10.17 3.32
N ASP A 129 -4.63 10.01 3.58
CA ASP A 129 -5.39 11.08 4.24
C ASP A 129 -5.05 11.10 5.74
N LEU A 130 -5.21 12.28 6.36
CA LEU A 130 -5.12 12.47 7.82
C LEU A 130 -6.45 12.21 8.52
N ARG A 131 -7.57 12.40 7.81
CA ARG A 131 -8.91 12.29 8.38
C ARG A 131 -9.57 11.00 7.93
N MET A 132 -9.30 9.95 8.66
CA MET A 132 -9.91 8.64 8.43
C MET A 132 -10.67 8.17 9.68
N PRO A 133 -11.79 7.44 9.54
CA PRO A 133 -12.49 6.86 10.67
C PRO A 133 -11.60 5.94 11.51
N ASN A 134 -11.69 6.08 12.83
CA ASN A 134 -11.03 5.20 13.81
C ASN A 134 -9.49 5.24 13.83
N VAL A 135 -8.86 6.13 13.09
CA VAL A 135 -7.39 6.30 13.09
C VAL A 135 -7.05 7.78 13.12
N ASP A 136 -6.23 8.19 14.08
CA ASP A 136 -5.59 9.49 14.05
C ASP A 136 -4.43 9.44 13.06
N GLY A 137 -4.56 10.14 11.93
CA GLY A 137 -3.55 10.19 10.89
C GLY A 137 -2.21 10.76 11.36
N PHE A 138 -2.20 11.65 12.33
CA PHE A 138 -0.96 12.19 12.92
C PHE A 138 -0.24 11.13 13.74
N GLU A 139 -0.97 10.36 14.56
CA GLU A 139 -0.39 9.23 15.30
C GLU A 139 0.09 8.13 14.35
N PHE A 140 -0.65 7.87 13.30
CA PHE A 140 -0.23 6.94 12.24
C PHE A 140 1.10 7.34 11.62
N LEU A 141 1.25 8.60 11.19
CA LEU A 141 2.49 9.14 10.63
C LEU A 141 3.65 9.12 11.64
N LYS A 142 3.38 9.46 12.89
CA LYS A 142 4.38 9.41 13.96
C LYS A 142 4.88 7.99 14.21
N THR A 143 3.97 7.03 14.19
CA THR A 143 4.32 5.61 14.31
C THR A 143 5.21 5.15 13.16
N LEU A 144 4.86 5.52 11.92
CA LEU A 144 5.66 5.21 10.75
C LEU A 144 7.06 5.84 10.81
N SER A 145 7.14 7.13 11.15
CA SER A 145 8.42 7.85 11.21
C SER A 145 9.36 7.32 12.27
N SER A 146 8.83 6.72 13.34
CA SER A 146 9.63 6.12 14.41
C SER A 146 10.15 4.71 14.08
N HIS A 147 9.67 4.08 13.01
CA HIS A 147 9.98 2.69 12.69
C HIS A 147 11.03 2.60 11.58
N ALA A 148 12.17 1.97 11.87
CA ALA A 148 13.31 1.87 10.94
C ALA A 148 12.98 1.25 9.56
N LEU A 149 11.96 0.38 9.48
CA LEU A 149 11.52 -0.21 8.21
C LEU A 149 10.97 0.83 7.22
N PHE A 150 10.57 2.00 7.70
CA PHE A 150 9.94 3.05 6.88
C PHE A 150 10.85 4.27 6.68
N SER A 151 12.12 4.20 7.08
CA SER A 151 13.10 5.29 6.93
C SER A 151 13.29 5.78 5.49
N ASN A 152 13.02 4.94 4.50
CA ASN A 152 13.14 5.25 3.07
C ASN A 152 11.77 5.40 2.38
N LEU A 153 10.69 5.52 3.15
CA LEU A 153 9.35 5.70 2.62
C LEU A 153 9.11 7.18 2.30
N ALA A 154 8.85 7.49 1.03
CA ALA A 154 8.37 8.81 0.66
C ALA A 154 6.90 8.93 1.06
N VAL A 155 6.55 9.93 1.86
CA VAL A 155 5.18 10.10 2.36
C VAL A 155 4.58 11.39 1.81
N VAL A 156 3.39 11.27 1.23
CA VAL A 156 2.55 12.40 0.83
C VAL A 156 1.23 12.28 1.58
N VAL A 157 0.95 13.29 2.36
CA VAL A 157 -0.35 13.47 3.01
C VAL A 157 -1.28 14.19 2.06
N ILE A 158 -2.44 13.60 1.79
CA ILE A 158 -3.49 14.18 0.95
C ILE A 158 -4.67 14.49 1.86
N THR A 159 -4.94 15.78 2.13
CA THR A 159 -5.98 16.14 3.11
C THR A 159 -6.74 17.41 2.74
N GLY A 160 -8.00 17.49 3.18
CA GLY A 160 -8.80 18.72 3.10
C GLY A 160 -8.50 19.72 4.21
N MET A 161 -7.57 19.45 5.13
CA MET A 161 -7.15 20.39 6.15
C MET A 161 -6.26 21.49 5.57
N SER A 162 -6.39 22.71 6.11
CA SER A 162 -5.44 23.79 5.77
C SER A 162 -4.05 23.50 6.34
N ALA A 163 -3.02 24.14 5.79
CA ALA A 163 -1.66 24.03 6.33
C ALA A 163 -1.58 24.54 7.77
N GLU A 164 -2.35 25.58 8.08
CA GLU A 164 -2.46 26.17 9.41
C GLU A 164 -3.07 25.18 10.41
N ASP A 165 -4.15 24.48 10.02
CA ASP A 165 -4.80 23.47 10.86
C ASP A 165 -3.87 22.27 11.12
N VAL A 166 -3.11 21.85 10.10
CA VAL A 166 -2.10 20.80 10.24
C VAL A 166 -1.02 21.24 11.23
N GLN A 167 -0.53 22.47 11.09
CA GLN A 167 0.48 23.03 12.00
C GLN A 167 -0.03 23.17 13.43
N ALA A 168 -1.29 23.59 13.62
CA ALA A 168 -1.93 23.71 14.94
C ALA A 168 -2.04 22.36 15.67
N LYS A 169 -2.08 21.25 14.92
CA LYS A 169 -2.09 19.87 15.46
C LYS A 169 -0.69 19.27 15.68
N GLY A 170 0.36 20.07 15.57
CA GLY A 170 1.74 19.64 15.79
C GLY A 170 2.56 19.46 14.52
N GLY A 171 1.99 19.74 13.35
CA GLY A 171 2.66 19.63 12.06
C GLY A 171 2.86 18.18 11.59
N LEU A 172 3.51 18.05 10.44
CA LEU A 172 3.89 16.74 9.87
C LEU A 172 5.34 16.41 10.24
N PRO A 173 5.70 15.13 10.33
CA PRO A 173 7.08 14.70 10.46
C PRO A 173 7.96 15.24 9.33
N GLU A 174 9.25 15.42 9.61
CA GLU A 174 10.22 15.89 8.61
C GLU A 174 10.23 14.99 7.36
N GLY A 175 10.26 15.62 6.17
CA GLY A 175 10.27 14.92 4.88
C GLY A 175 8.90 14.51 4.36
N VAL A 176 7.82 14.65 5.16
CA VAL A 176 6.45 14.39 4.71
C VAL A 176 5.96 15.56 3.86
N GLN A 177 5.45 15.26 2.67
CA GLN A 177 4.85 16.26 1.78
C GLN A 177 3.37 16.44 2.10
N LEU A 178 2.87 17.66 2.04
CA LEU A 178 1.45 17.99 2.18
C LEU A 178 0.86 18.34 0.81
N LEU A 179 -0.16 17.60 0.39
CA LEU A 179 -0.95 17.87 -0.80
C LEU A 179 -2.40 18.13 -0.37
N GLN A 180 -2.86 19.36 -0.56
CA GLN A 180 -4.20 19.75 -0.14
C GLN A 180 -5.25 19.28 -1.16
N LYS A 181 -6.41 18.82 -0.66
CA LYS A 181 -7.59 18.56 -1.51
C LYS A 181 -8.22 19.91 -1.95
N PRO A 182 -8.63 20.11 -3.22
CA PRO A 182 -8.63 19.13 -4.31
C PRO A 182 -7.20 18.76 -4.77
N ILE A 183 -6.99 17.48 -5.07
CA ILE A 183 -5.68 16.93 -5.38
C ILE A 183 -5.15 17.54 -6.68
N ASP A 184 -3.98 18.16 -6.61
CA ASP A 184 -3.22 18.56 -7.80
C ASP A 184 -2.59 17.29 -8.43
N MET A 185 -3.25 16.77 -9.45
CA MET A 185 -2.86 15.54 -10.12
C MET A 185 -1.58 15.70 -10.95
N ASP A 186 -1.31 16.91 -11.47
CA ASP A 186 -0.09 17.19 -12.22
C ASP A 186 1.12 17.21 -11.30
N TRP A 187 0.96 17.81 -10.12
CA TRP A 187 2.00 17.77 -9.08
C TRP A 187 2.27 16.33 -8.64
N LEU A 188 1.21 15.54 -8.36
CA LEU A 188 1.35 14.15 -7.91
C LEU A 188 2.03 13.27 -8.99
N HIS A 189 1.65 13.45 -10.25
CA HIS A 189 2.31 12.79 -11.38
C HIS A 189 3.81 13.12 -11.44
N GLY A 190 4.15 14.41 -11.41
CA GLY A 190 5.54 14.86 -11.45
C GLY A 190 6.37 14.36 -10.26
N PHE A 191 5.78 14.29 -9.07
CA PHE A 191 6.42 13.75 -7.87
C PHE A 191 6.75 12.26 -8.02
N LEU A 192 5.80 11.45 -8.49
CA LEU A 192 6.02 10.01 -8.69
C LEU A 192 7.04 9.73 -9.80
N ASP A 193 6.99 10.48 -10.91
CA ASP A 193 7.96 10.38 -12.01
C ASP A 193 9.38 10.75 -11.55
N ALA A 194 9.51 11.82 -10.78
CA ALA A 194 10.80 12.23 -10.21
C ALA A 194 11.39 11.15 -9.28
N LEU A 195 10.59 10.55 -8.40
CA LEU A 195 11.04 9.47 -7.53
C LEU A 195 11.52 8.25 -8.33
N MET A 196 10.83 7.91 -9.41
CA MET A 196 11.24 6.80 -10.29
C MET A 196 12.57 7.11 -11.00
N SER A 197 12.70 8.30 -11.53
CA SER A 197 13.92 8.77 -12.21
C SER A 197 15.13 8.74 -11.26
N MET A 198 15.00 9.24 -10.04
CA MET A 198 16.06 9.20 -9.02
C MET A 198 16.47 7.75 -8.68
N ARG A 199 15.53 6.82 -8.61
CA ARG A 199 15.82 5.40 -8.35
C ARG A 199 16.61 4.77 -9.48
N GLN A 200 16.26 5.05 -10.72
CA GLN A 200 17.00 4.54 -11.88
C GLN A 200 18.46 5.06 -11.87
N ILE A 201 18.67 6.34 -11.55
CA ILE A 201 20.01 6.93 -11.44
C ILE A 201 20.82 6.22 -10.34
N ASN A 202 20.24 6.05 -9.14
CA ASN A 202 20.92 5.40 -8.01
C ASN A 202 21.29 3.93 -8.31
N ARG A 203 20.44 3.21 -9.05
CA ARG A 203 20.74 1.83 -9.47
C ARG A 203 21.88 1.76 -10.46
N ARG A 204 21.89 2.64 -11.47
CA ARG A 204 22.98 2.70 -12.44
C ARG A 204 24.34 3.00 -11.77
N SER A 205 24.34 3.92 -10.82
CA SER A 205 25.54 4.26 -10.05
C SER A 205 26.03 3.07 -9.21
N ARG A 206 25.15 2.28 -8.61
CA ARG A 206 25.53 1.08 -7.84
C ARG A 206 26.06 -0.05 -8.74
N ALA A 207 25.48 -0.23 -9.93
CA ALA A 207 25.90 -1.26 -10.88
C ALA A 207 27.28 -0.94 -11.53
N GLN A 208 27.73 0.31 -11.50
CA GLN A 208 29.05 0.71 -12.00
C GLN A 208 30.17 0.57 -10.97
N ILE A 209 29.83 0.35 -9.69
CA ILE A 209 30.79 0.25 -8.57
C ILE A 209 31.00 -1.23 -8.15
N ALA A 210 30.14 -2.14 -8.60
CA ALA A 210 30.21 -3.59 -8.34
C ALA A 210 30.91 -4.32 -9.48
#